data_858a32c02e5952a745afca766aad23ac
#
_entry.id   858a32c02e5952a745afca766aad23ac
#
_cell.length_a   1.000
_cell.length_b   1.000
_cell.length_c   1.000
_cell.angle_alpha   90.00
_cell.angle_beta   90.00
_cell.angle_gamma   90.00
#
_symmetry.space_group_name_H-M   'P 1'
#
loop_
_entity.id
_entity.type
_entity.pdbx_description
1 polymer ?
#
loop_
_entity_poly.entity_id
_entity_poly.type
_entity_poly.pdbx_seq_one_letter_code
_entity_poly.pdbx_strand_id
1 'polypeptide(L)'
;MIFVTTGTNEQGFDRLVRAARELPGEEELIVQYGSSTEAHGRGQWEAFMSWEDMTRHMTAARIVVAHAGVGSILLAHRCGKRPVVLPRLAGLGEAVDDHQIELGRRLHERGEVTFVEEEAALHRAVAGEADGQLARAGEGPVNGPLVDELRATLERLTAVA
;
A
#
# COMPACT_ATOMS: atom_id res chain seq x y z
N MET A 1 11.27 -5.89 8.27
CA MET A 1 10.94 -6.09 6.85
C MET A 1 9.93 -5.05 6.41
N ILE A 2 10.11 -4.47 5.23
CA ILE A 2 9.18 -3.59 4.53
C ILE A 2 8.54 -4.38 3.39
N PHE A 3 7.23 -4.33 3.27
CA PHE A 3 6.50 -4.94 2.16
C PHE A 3 5.87 -3.87 1.28
N VAL A 4 6.10 -3.93 -0.02
CA VAL A 4 5.59 -2.97 -1.01
C VAL A 4 4.72 -3.68 -2.03
N THR A 5 3.56 -3.14 -2.37
CA THR A 5 2.69 -3.67 -3.42
C THR A 5 2.14 -2.58 -4.34
N THR A 6 2.30 -2.79 -5.64
CA THR A 6 1.70 -1.95 -6.68
C THR A 6 0.31 -2.40 -7.09
N GLY A 7 -0.15 -3.55 -6.58
CA GLY A 7 -1.41 -4.17 -6.98
C GLY A 7 -1.31 -4.94 -8.30
N THR A 8 -2.45 -5.28 -8.89
CA THR A 8 -2.57 -6.15 -10.07
C THR A 8 -3.07 -5.42 -11.32
N ASN A 9 -3.03 -4.09 -11.33
CA ASN A 9 -3.44 -3.30 -12.49
C ASN A 9 -2.51 -3.56 -13.69
N GLU A 10 -3.06 -3.57 -14.90
CA GLU A 10 -2.30 -3.70 -16.15
C GLU A 10 -1.35 -2.52 -16.38
N GLN A 11 -1.72 -1.34 -15.89
CA GLN A 11 -0.84 -0.18 -15.91
C GLN A 11 0.26 -0.33 -14.85
N GLY A 12 1.51 -0.15 -15.26
CA GLY A 12 2.65 -0.15 -14.34
C GLY A 12 2.56 0.97 -13.30
N PHE A 13 3.30 0.83 -12.21
CA PHE A 13 3.43 1.88 -11.20
C PHE A 13 4.91 2.11 -10.88
N ASP A 14 5.66 2.48 -11.93
CA ASP A 14 7.11 2.64 -11.86
C ASP A 14 7.55 3.70 -10.85
N ARG A 15 6.73 4.71 -10.59
CA ARG A 15 6.98 5.72 -9.55
C ARG A 15 7.06 5.10 -8.16
N LEU A 16 6.13 4.22 -7.78
CA LEU A 16 6.19 3.50 -6.51
C LEU A 16 7.36 2.52 -6.46
N VAL A 17 7.66 1.86 -7.58
CA VAL A 17 8.79 0.93 -7.71
C VAL A 17 10.12 1.65 -7.53
N ARG A 18 10.31 2.82 -8.14
CA ARG A 18 11.50 3.66 -7.92
C ARG A 18 11.61 4.12 -6.47
N ALA A 19 10.52 4.62 -5.90
CA ALA A 19 10.50 5.02 -4.50
C ALA A 19 10.85 3.85 -3.55
N ALA A 20 10.36 2.64 -3.84
CA ALA A 20 10.70 1.44 -3.06
C ALA A 20 12.18 1.09 -3.14
N ARG A 21 12.79 1.20 -4.33
CA ARG A 21 14.23 0.95 -4.54
C ARG A 21 15.11 1.92 -3.76
N GLU A 22 14.66 3.14 -3.59
CA GLU A 22 15.38 4.23 -2.91
C GLU A 22 15.09 4.31 -1.40
N LEU A 23 14.27 3.39 -0.85
CA LEU A 23 14.00 3.35 0.58
C LEU A 23 15.30 3.23 1.38
N PRO A 24 15.48 4.06 2.41
CA PRO A 24 16.69 4.05 3.22
C PRO A 24 16.79 2.80 4.10
N GLY A 25 18.02 2.49 4.50
CA GLY A 25 18.32 1.44 5.47
C GLY A 25 18.57 0.07 4.85
N GLU A 26 18.94 -0.87 5.72
CA GLU A 26 19.30 -2.26 5.37
C GLU A 26 18.17 -3.26 5.67
N GLU A 27 17.01 -2.76 6.08
CA GLU A 27 15.87 -3.59 6.40
C GLU A 27 15.46 -4.44 5.19
N GLU A 28 15.09 -5.69 5.43
CA GLU A 28 14.60 -6.59 4.38
C GLU A 28 13.45 -5.94 3.60
N LEU A 29 13.54 -5.96 2.28
CA LEU A 29 12.57 -5.37 1.37
C LEU A 29 11.97 -6.46 0.48
N ILE A 30 10.64 -6.55 0.45
CA ILE A 30 9.91 -7.44 -0.45
C ILE A 30 8.95 -6.57 -1.27
N VAL A 31 9.01 -6.68 -2.59
CA VAL A 31 8.25 -5.86 -3.52
C VAL A 31 7.46 -6.72 -4.49
N GLN A 32 6.15 -6.58 -4.46
CA GLN A 32 5.27 -7.04 -5.52
C GLN A 32 5.05 -5.87 -6.48
N TYR A 33 5.61 -5.97 -7.71
CA TYR A 33 5.73 -4.85 -8.62
C TYR A 33 4.69 -4.83 -9.77
N GLY A 34 3.85 -5.87 -9.90
CA GLY A 34 2.80 -5.94 -10.91
C GLY A 34 3.34 -5.84 -12.33
N SER A 35 2.71 -4.98 -13.11
CA SER A 35 3.07 -4.69 -14.50
C SER A 35 4.13 -3.59 -14.66
N SER A 36 4.78 -3.16 -13.57
CA SER A 36 5.86 -2.17 -13.62
C SER A 36 7.10 -2.70 -14.33
N THR A 37 7.85 -1.82 -15.01
CA THR A 37 8.97 -2.18 -15.87
C THR A 37 10.34 -2.02 -15.21
N GLU A 38 10.44 -1.19 -14.17
CA GLU A 38 11.70 -0.84 -13.48
C GLU A 38 11.97 -1.71 -12.24
N ALA A 39 11.48 -2.95 -12.23
CA ALA A 39 11.46 -3.81 -11.06
C ALA A 39 12.80 -4.50 -10.80
N HIS A 40 13.74 -3.82 -10.18
CA HIS A 40 15.00 -4.39 -9.70
C HIS A 40 15.62 -3.52 -8.61
N GLY A 41 16.30 -4.15 -7.68
CA GLY A 41 16.94 -3.49 -6.55
C GLY A 41 17.36 -4.47 -5.46
N ARG A 42 17.66 -3.97 -4.27
CA ARG A 42 17.88 -4.83 -3.11
C ARG A 42 16.59 -5.52 -2.69
N GLY A 43 16.70 -6.68 -2.05
CA GLY A 43 15.56 -7.45 -1.55
C GLY A 43 14.96 -8.41 -2.58
N GLN A 44 13.74 -8.84 -2.33
CA GLN A 44 13.00 -9.77 -3.19
C GLN A 44 11.99 -9.02 -4.05
N TRP A 45 11.96 -9.33 -5.35
CA TRP A 45 11.09 -8.66 -6.32
C TRP A 45 10.31 -9.71 -7.10
N GLU A 46 8.97 -9.66 -7.00
CA GLU A 46 8.05 -10.56 -7.70
C GLU A 46 6.97 -9.76 -8.42
N ALA A 47 6.66 -10.14 -9.65
CA ALA A 47 5.63 -9.45 -10.43
C ALA A 47 4.25 -9.62 -9.77
N PHE A 48 3.88 -10.87 -9.50
CA PHE A 48 2.61 -11.21 -8.87
C PHE A 48 2.84 -12.25 -7.78
N MET A 49 2.06 -12.15 -6.73
CA MET A 49 2.10 -13.07 -5.59
C MET A 49 0.74 -13.72 -5.40
N SER A 50 0.72 -14.92 -4.85
CA SER A 50 -0.51 -15.55 -4.39
C SER A 50 -1.15 -14.75 -3.25
N TRP A 51 -2.46 -14.92 -3.02
CA TRP A 51 -3.14 -14.34 -1.87
C TRP A 51 -2.50 -14.74 -0.54
N GLU A 52 -2.07 -15.99 -0.45
CA GLU A 52 -1.38 -16.53 0.74
C GLU A 52 -0.05 -15.83 0.98
N ASP A 53 0.78 -15.67 -0.05
CA ASP A 53 2.06 -14.98 0.03
C ASP A 53 1.89 -13.50 0.40
N MET A 54 0.95 -12.81 -0.25
CA MET A 54 0.59 -11.43 0.07
C MET A 54 0.22 -11.28 1.55
N THR A 55 -0.66 -12.17 2.04
CA THR A 55 -1.10 -12.17 3.45
C THR A 55 0.06 -12.44 4.40
N ARG A 56 0.91 -13.43 4.08
CA ARG A 56 2.10 -13.77 4.87
C ARG A 56 3.06 -12.59 4.97
N HIS A 57 3.40 -11.96 3.85
CA HIS A 57 4.32 -10.82 3.84
C HIS A 57 3.74 -9.59 4.52
N MET A 58 2.48 -9.25 4.28
CA MET A 58 1.83 -8.13 4.97
C MET A 58 1.77 -8.35 6.48
N THR A 59 1.47 -9.57 6.94
CA THR A 59 1.42 -9.88 8.37
C THR A 59 2.79 -9.74 9.02
N ALA A 60 3.85 -10.21 8.38
CA ALA A 60 5.22 -10.16 8.89
C ALA A 60 5.86 -8.78 8.78
N ALA A 61 5.37 -7.92 7.90
CA ALA A 61 5.95 -6.60 7.66
C ALA A 61 5.85 -5.68 8.89
N ARG A 62 6.89 -4.90 9.16
CA ARG A 62 6.84 -3.74 10.05
C ARG A 62 5.99 -2.64 9.44
N ILE A 63 6.20 -2.37 8.16
CA ILE A 63 5.46 -1.38 7.38
C ILE A 63 5.01 -2.02 6.07
N VAL A 64 3.76 -1.76 5.71
CA VAL A 64 3.20 -2.05 4.39
C VAL A 64 3.09 -0.75 3.61
N VAL A 65 3.65 -0.74 2.42
CA VAL A 65 3.51 0.35 1.44
C VAL A 65 2.65 -0.17 0.29
N ALA A 66 1.65 0.59 -0.12
CA ALA A 66 0.73 0.17 -1.17
C ALA A 66 0.31 1.33 -2.08
N HIS A 67 -0.18 1.01 -3.28
CA HIS A 67 -1.03 1.94 -4.02
C HIS A 67 -2.34 2.14 -3.23
N ALA A 68 -3.03 3.27 -3.47
CA ALA A 68 -4.28 3.57 -2.77
C ALA A 68 -5.50 2.79 -3.33
N GLY A 69 -5.31 1.49 -3.62
CA GLY A 69 -6.36 0.59 -4.07
C GLY A 69 -7.07 -0.11 -2.91
N VAL A 70 -8.39 -0.17 -2.97
CA VAL A 70 -9.26 -0.73 -1.91
C VAL A 70 -8.82 -2.13 -1.49
N GLY A 71 -8.54 -3.02 -2.44
CA GLY A 71 -8.17 -4.41 -2.14
C GLY A 71 -6.90 -4.53 -1.32
N SER A 72 -5.85 -3.76 -1.66
CA SER A 72 -4.58 -3.78 -0.94
C SER A 72 -4.70 -3.17 0.45
N ILE A 73 -5.48 -2.09 0.59
CA ILE A 73 -5.75 -1.45 1.89
C ILE A 73 -6.50 -2.41 2.81
N LEU A 74 -7.57 -3.06 2.32
CA LEU A 74 -8.34 -4.01 3.10
C LEU A 74 -7.51 -5.23 3.53
N LEU A 75 -6.67 -5.75 2.65
CA LEU A 75 -5.78 -6.84 3.00
C LEU A 75 -4.79 -6.43 4.09
N ALA A 76 -4.19 -5.24 3.97
CA ALA A 76 -3.31 -4.70 5.00
C ALA A 76 -4.03 -4.59 6.36
N HIS A 77 -5.27 -4.08 6.37
CA HIS A 77 -6.09 -4.00 7.59
C HIS A 77 -6.40 -5.38 8.18
N ARG A 78 -6.74 -6.37 7.35
CA ARG A 78 -6.94 -7.76 7.83
C ARG A 78 -5.68 -8.35 8.46
N CYS A 79 -4.52 -7.93 8.00
CA CYS A 79 -3.22 -8.29 8.58
C CYS A 79 -2.84 -7.43 9.80
N GLY A 80 -3.73 -6.58 10.30
CA GLY A 80 -3.48 -5.69 11.44
C GLY A 80 -2.52 -4.54 11.14
N LYS A 81 -2.39 -4.16 9.84
CA LYS A 81 -1.48 -3.11 9.40
C LYS A 81 -2.24 -1.87 8.94
N ARG A 82 -1.69 -0.72 9.29
CA ARG A 82 -2.07 0.57 8.74
C ARG A 82 -1.07 0.93 7.64
N PRO A 83 -1.44 0.80 6.35
CA PRO A 83 -0.49 0.97 5.27
C PRO A 83 -0.14 2.44 5.03
N VAL A 84 1.08 2.68 4.54
CA VAL A 84 1.45 3.91 3.86
C VAL A 84 1.00 3.78 2.41
N VAL A 85 0.20 4.72 1.91
CA VAL A 85 -0.35 4.65 0.55
C VAL A 85 0.09 5.83 -0.30
N LEU A 86 0.57 5.52 -1.50
CA LEU A 86 0.89 6.45 -2.57
C LEU A 86 -0.15 6.25 -3.68
N PRO A 87 -0.92 7.28 -4.09
CA PRO A 87 -1.93 7.11 -5.13
C PRO A 87 -1.31 7.01 -6.51
N ARG A 88 -1.95 6.25 -7.39
CA ARG A 88 -1.71 6.29 -8.83
C ARG A 88 -2.32 7.57 -9.40
N LEU A 89 -1.67 8.17 -10.39
CA LEU A 89 -2.08 9.41 -11.02
C LEU A 89 -2.49 9.18 -12.48
N ALA A 90 -3.70 9.59 -12.84
CA ALA A 90 -4.19 9.49 -14.21
C ALA A 90 -3.34 10.32 -15.19
N GLY A 91 -2.90 11.50 -14.76
CA GLY A 91 -2.04 12.37 -15.54
C GLY A 91 -0.66 11.79 -15.87
N LEU A 92 -0.23 10.74 -15.19
CA LEU A 92 1.01 10.00 -15.45
C LEU A 92 0.76 8.64 -16.13
N GLY A 93 -0.49 8.35 -16.53
CA GLY A 93 -0.85 7.07 -17.14
C GLY A 93 -0.82 5.87 -16.17
N GLU A 94 -0.80 6.12 -14.86
CA GLU A 94 -0.74 5.08 -13.82
C GLU A 94 -2.12 4.54 -13.46
N ALA A 95 -3.17 5.28 -13.79
CA ALA A 95 -4.59 4.93 -13.54
C ALA A 95 -5.49 5.53 -14.62
N VAL A 96 -6.73 5.07 -14.69
CA VAL A 96 -7.76 5.61 -15.59
C VAL A 96 -8.29 6.96 -15.09
N ASP A 97 -8.32 7.15 -13.77
CA ASP A 97 -8.82 8.35 -13.08
C ASP A 97 -8.07 8.59 -11.76
N ASP A 98 -8.41 9.67 -11.08
CA ASP A 98 -7.77 10.12 -9.84
C ASP A 98 -8.57 9.74 -8.57
N HIS A 99 -9.48 8.76 -8.63
CA HIS A 99 -10.27 8.31 -7.46
C HIS A 99 -9.40 7.84 -6.28
N GLN A 100 -8.18 7.34 -6.56
CA GLN A 100 -7.26 6.92 -5.50
C GLN A 100 -6.79 8.08 -4.62
N ILE A 101 -6.72 9.30 -5.14
CA ILE A 101 -6.36 10.49 -4.37
C ILE A 101 -7.46 10.80 -3.36
N GLU A 102 -8.71 10.86 -3.83
CA GLU A 102 -9.86 11.17 -2.97
C GLU A 102 -10.05 10.11 -1.88
N LEU A 103 -9.98 8.84 -2.27
CA LEU A 103 -10.07 7.71 -1.33
C LEU A 103 -8.95 7.78 -0.28
N GLY A 104 -7.69 7.95 -0.72
CA GLY A 104 -6.54 8.00 0.17
C GLY A 104 -6.63 9.13 1.19
N ARG A 105 -7.04 10.33 0.77
CA ARG A 105 -7.24 11.47 1.67
C ARG A 105 -8.32 11.20 2.72
N ARG A 106 -9.48 10.67 2.31
CA ARG A 106 -10.57 10.32 3.23
C ARG A 106 -10.17 9.27 4.25
N LEU A 107 -9.44 8.25 3.83
CA LEU A 107 -8.94 7.21 4.74
C LEU A 107 -7.87 7.73 5.69
N HIS A 108 -7.05 8.67 5.23
CA HIS A 108 -6.04 9.34 6.06
C HIS A 108 -6.68 10.18 7.17
N GLU A 109 -7.69 10.99 6.84
CA GLU A 109 -8.46 11.80 7.81
C GLU A 109 -9.10 10.94 8.91
N ARG A 110 -9.45 9.70 8.57
CA ARG A 110 -10.00 8.71 9.51
C ARG A 110 -8.92 7.93 10.27
N GLY A 111 -7.63 8.15 9.95
CA GLY A 111 -6.53 7.42 10.56
C GLY A 111 -6.39 5.97 10.09
N GLU A 112 -7.01 5.60 8.98
CA GLU A 112 -7.01 4.23 8.45
C GLU A 112 -5.80 3.92 7.59
N VAL A 113 -5.20 4.94 6.97
CA VAL A 113 -3.95 4.85 6.20
C VAL A 113 -3.05 6.04 6.53
N THR A 114 -1.79 5.95 6.15
CA THR A 114 -0.89 7.10 6.02
C THR A 114 -0.83 7.47 4.54
N PHE A 115 -1.53 8.51 4.13
CA PHE A 115 -1.57 8.94 2.74
C PHE A 115 -0.41 9.90 2.44
N VAL A 116 0.31 9.64 1.35
CA VAL A 116 1.40 10.47 0.86
C VAL A 116 1.23 10.69 -0.63
N GLU A 117 1.53 11.89 -1.13
CA GLU A 117 1.37 12.24 -2.55
C GLU A 117 2.70 12.20 -3.31
N GLU A 118 3.83 12.24 -2.59
CA GLU A 118 5.17 12.34 -3.15
C GLU A 118 6.10 11.27 -2.60
N GLU A 119 7.08 10.86 -3.40
CA GLU A 119 8.09 9.85 -3.06
C GLU A 119 8.91 10.24 -1.82
N ALA A 120 9.27 11.53 -1.69
CA ALA A 120 10.00 12.02 -0.52
C ALA A 120 9.19 11.91 0.78
N ALA A 121 7.88 12.12 0.71
CA ALA A 121 6.98 11.92 1.85
C ALA A 121 6.83 10.42 2.19
N LEU A 122 6.85 9.54 1.18
CA LEU A 122 6.89 8.09 1.39
C LEU A 122 8.14 7.67 2.17
N HIS A 123 9.32 8.15 1.77
CA HIS A 123 10.57 7.82 2.45
C HIS A 123 10.56 8.27 3.91
N ARG A 124 10.09 9.48 4.20
CA ARG A 124 9.95 9.97 5.58
C ARG A 124 8.97 9.12 6.40
N ALA A 125 7.83 8.76 5.80
CA ALA A 125 6.84 7.93 6.48
C ALA A 125 7.40 6.53 6.83
N VAL A 126 8.16 5.92 5.92
CA VAL A 126 8.79 4.60 6.15
C VAL A 126 9.92 4.69 7.16
N ALA A 127 10.70 5.77 7.15
CA ALA A 127 11.78 6.01 8.12
C ALA A 127 11.27 6.32 9.54
N GLY A 128 9.98 6.64 9.70
CA GLY A 128 9.42 7.06 10.98
C GLY A 128 9.77 8.50 11.36
N GLU A 129 10.28 9.29 10.41
CA GLU A 129 10.68 10.70 10.59
C GLU A 129 9.53 11.68 10.42
N ALA A 130 8.32 11.18 10.27
CA ALA A 130 7.17 12.01 10.00
C ALA A 130 6.57 12.59 11.27
N ASP A 131 6.08 13.83 11.18
CA ASP A 131 5.31 14.51 12.22
C ASP A 131 4.32 13.59 12.91
N GLY A 132 4.05 13.79 14.20
CA GLY A 132 3.36 12.85 15.11
C GLY A 132 2.08 12.16 14.62
N GLN A 133 1.49 12.58 13.49
CA GLN A 133 0.41 11.85 12.81
C GLN A 133 0.91 10.70 11.91
N LEU A 134 2.10 10.82 11.34
CA LEU A 134 2.72 9.80 10.49
C LEU A 134 3.47 8.74 11.32
N ALA A 135 3.92 9.08 12.52
CA ALA A 135 4.64 8.18 13.45
C ALA A 135 3.85 6.93 13.88
N ARG A 136 2.58 6.83 13.50
CA ARG A 136 1.71 5.68 13.78
C ARG A 136 1.48 4.79 12.55
N ALA A 137 2.21 4.99 11.46
CA ALA A 137 2.18 4.07 10.34
C ALA A 137 2.63 2.67 10.80
N GLY A 138 1.75 1.69 10.69
CA GLY A 138 2.03 0.31 11.10
C GLY A 138 1.45 -0.12 12.45
N GLU A 139 0.97 0.78 13.32
CA GLU A 139 0.43 0.42 14.63
C GLU A 139 -1.08 0.70 14.75
N GLY A 140 -1.81 -0.27 15.27
CA GLY A 140 -3.16 -0.15 15.79
C GLY A 140 -4.25 -0.90 15.02
N PRO A 141 -5.34 -1.27 15.71
CA PRO A 141 -6.47 -1.90 15.05
C PRO A 141 -7.16 -0.89 14.16
N VAL A 142 -7.35 -1.25 12.92
CA VAL A 142 -8.10 -0.45 11.96
C VAL A 142 -9.58 -0.82 12.11
N ASN A 143 -10.30 -0.02 12.84
CA ASN A 143 -11.74 -0.14 13.02
C ASN A 143 -12.39 1.19 12.65
N GLY A 144 -13.23 1.18 11.63
CA GLY A 144 -13.97 2.36 11.22
C GLY A 144 -15.14 2.00 10.30
N PRO A 145 -16.18 2.85 10.23
CA PRO A 145 -17.39 2.56 9.45
C PRO A 145 -17.12 2.21 7.99
N LEU A 146 -16.10 2.80 7.38
CA LEU A 146 -15.74 2.50 5.99
C LEU A 146 -15.08 1.13 5.85
N VAL A 147 -14.23 0.72 6.80
CA VAL A 147 -13.64 -0.62 6.80
C VAL A 147 -14.71 -1.67 6.98
N ASP A 148 -15.68 -1.42 7.85
CA ASP A 148 -16.81 -2.32 8.09
C ASP A 148 -17.71 -2.41 6.85
N GLU A 149 -17.98 -1.29 6.18
CA GLU A 149 -18.76 -1.23 4.95
C GLU A 149 -18.03 -1.92 3.78
N LEU A 150 -16.73 -1.70 3.62
CA LEU A 150 -15.91 -2.36 2.61
C LEU A 150 -15.77 -3.85 2.89
N ARG A 151 -15.61 -4.26 4.15
CA ARG A 151 -15.58 -5.66 4.57
C ARG A 151 -16.91 -6.33 4.24
N ALA A 152 -18.03 -5.74 4.62
CA ALA A 152 -19.36 -6.25 4.31
C ALA A 152 -19.64 -6.33 2.80
N THR A 153 -19.06 -5.43 2.01
CA THR A 153 -19.17 -5.46 0.54
C THR A 153 -18.36 -6.61 -0.06
N LEU A 154 -17.13 -6.82 0.42
CA LEU A 154 -16.31 -7.95 -0.02
C LEU A 154 -16.89 -9.29 0.38
N GLU A 155 -17.41 -9.42 1.60
CA GLU A 155 -18.07 -10.65 2.05
C GLU A 155 -19.30 -10.99 1.17
N ARG A 156 -20.07 -9.97 0.76
CA ARG A 156 -21.17 -10.15 -0.19
C ARG A 156 -20.71 -10.60 -1.57
N LEU A 157 -19.60 -10.06 -2.07
CA LEU A 157 -19.05 -10.42 -3.39
C LEU A 157 -18.44 -11.83 -3.40
N THR A 158 -17.84 -12.26 -2.27
CA THR A 158 -17.26 -13.60 -2.15
C THR A 158 -18.28 -14.69 -1.81
N ALA A 159 -19.44 -14.33 -1.27
CA ALA A 159 -20.53 -15.28 -0.98
C ALA A 159 -21.37 -15.69 -2.22
N VAL A 160 -21.16 -15.03 -3.36
CA VAL A 160 -21.89 -15.27 -4.62
C VAL A 160 -21.07 -16.13 -5.61
N ALA A 161 -19.84 -16.47 -5.25
CA ALA A 161 -18.95 -17.37 -6.01
C ALA A 161 -18.94 -18.78 -5.40
#